data_c9f6859fc3fdc15a8eb3d9bf0cb27434
#
_entry.id   c9f6859fc3fdc15a8eb3d9bf0cb27434
#
_cell.length_a   1.000
_cell.length_b   1.000
_cell.length_c   1.000
_cell.angle_alpha   90.00
_cell.angle_beta   90.00
_cell.angle_gamma   90.00
#
_symmetry.space_group_name_H-M   'P 1'
#
loop_
_entity.id
_entity.type
_entity.pdbx_description
1 polymer ?
#
loop_
_entity_poly.entity_id
_entity_poly.type
_entity_poly.pdbx_seq_one_letter_code
_entity_poly.pdbx_strand_id
1 'polypeptide(L)'
;EPLPAEPAAGEKETAWSLDPTAVTDDFAADTLIRLPELALSGLGFTFDTPRELTSQQLYLLFLAWSAPETLDACYNAADSSYIFPADLICQTLDRYLEGYSFDISECPLYDPERGAVITPMAGAFGGNAEVQLESKTFDGNTVVLTALLDGSVRKTYTVTFCDGGYRYQSVRQLSQPELRPNVGTLLLYGKEQEAFAAVTEEEICLWDSASGGQLLAAARFPITLPGAKDALKRCDFTDLDEDGSSELTAEFSFADGSTVSLVWFFTDGGLVYNEELSRLPGGASASGTD
;
A
#
# COMPACT_ATOMS: atom_id res chain seq x y z
N GLU A 1 -31.91 -34.30 -16.88
CA GLU A 1 -32.51 -33.53 -15.78
C GLU A 1 -32.33 -32.04 -16.06
N PRO A 2 -33.39 -31.24 -15.91
CA PRO A 2 -33.29 -29.82 -16.18
C PRO A 2 -32.45 -29.11 -15.10
N LEU A 3 -31.63 -28.16 -15.52
CA LEU A 3 -30.87 -27.25 -14.68
C LEU A 3 -31.79 -26.60 -13.63
N PRO A 4 -31.30 -26.40 -12.37
CA PRO A 4 -32.08 -25.67 -11.38
C PRO A 4 -32.31 -24.22 -11.85
N ALA A 5 -33.53 -23.75 -11.62
CA ALA A 5 -34.02 -22.44 -12.01
C ALA A 5 -33.13 -21.33 -11.39
N GLU A 6 -32.87 -20.28 -12.20
CA GLU A 6 -32.28 -19.06 -11.73
C GLU A 6 -32.93 -18.57 -10.43
N PRO A 7 -32.13 -18.20 -9.41
CA PRO A 7 -32.67 -17.55 -8.23
C PRO A 7 -33.33 -16.23 -8.64
N ALA A 8 -34.51 -15.99 -8.13
CA ALA A 8 -35.31 -14.82 -8.41
C ALA A 8 -34.55 -13.54 -8.12
N ALA A 9 -34.47 -12.66 -9.11
CA ALA A 9 -34.05 -11.29 -8.97
C ALA A 9 -34.93 -10.57 -7.95
N GLY A 10 -34.37 -10.25 -6.76
CA GLY A 10 -35.14 -9.49 -5.80
C GLY A 10 -34.56 -9.36 -4.41
N GLU A 11 -33.35 -8.92 -4.28
CA GLU A 11 -32.97 -8.01 -3.21
C GLU A 11 -31.96 -7.02 -3.81
N LYS A 12 -32.36 -5.75 -3.89
CA LYS A 12 -31.41 -4.68 -4.17
C LYS A 12 -30.37 -4.74 -3.07
N GLU A 13 -29.19 -5.26 -3.39
CA GLU A 13 -28.01 -5.00 -2.60
C GLU A 13 -27.99 -3.50 -2.32
N THR A 14 -28.12 -3.16 -1.05
CA THR A 14 -27.97 -1.79 -0.58
C THR A 14 -26.60 -1.35 -1.05
N ALA A 15 -26.57 -0.45 -2.02
CA ALA A 15 -25.35 0.15 -2.52
C ALA A 15 -24.59 0.71 -1.32
N TRP A 16 -23.49 0.09 -0.97
CA TRP A 16 -22.58 0.57 0.06
C TRP A 16 -21.87 1.79 -0.52
N SER A 17 -22.49 2.95 -0.36
CA SER A 17 -21.80 4.21 -0.55
C SER A 17 -21.00 4.47 0.73
N LEU A 18 -19.86 3.82 0.89
CA LEU A 18 -18.93 4.17 1.94
C LEU A 18 -18.30 5.52 1.54
N ASP A 19 -18.58 6.53 2.35
CA ASP A 19 -17.79 7.74 2.37
C ASP A 19 -16.35 7.34 2.74
N PRO A 20 -15.34 7.59 1.89
CA PRO A 20 -13.96 7.24 2.20
C PRO A 20 -13.51 7.72 3.58
N THR A 21 -14.01 8.88 4.02
CA THR A 21 -13.68 9.46 5.33
C THR A 21 -14.27 8.67 6.50
N ALA A 22 -15.27 7.81 6.25
CA ALA A 22 -15.85 6.93 7.25
C ALA A 22 -15.09 5.59 7.43
N VAL A 23 -14.01 5.36 6.66
CA VAL A 23 -13.14 4.19 6.81
C VAL A 23 -12.47 4.22 8.18
N THR A 24 -12.90 3.31 9.07
CA THR A 24 -12.26 3.13 10.38
C THR A 24 -10.91 2.44 10.24
N ASP A 25 -10.06 2.57 11.27
CA ASP A 25 -8.74 1.90 11.25
C ASP A 25 -8.90 0.38 11.29
N ASP A 26 -9.89 -0.14 12.03
CA ASP A 26 -10.20 -1.58 12.05
C ASP A 26 -10.64 -2.09 10.67
N PHE A 27 -11.53 -1.36 9.97
CA PHE A 27 -11.92 -1.74 8.62
C PHE A 27 -10.73 -1.71 7.66
N ALA A 28 -9.89 -0.69 7.74
CA ALA A 28 -8.67 -0.60 6.93
C ALA A 28 -7.73 -1.77 7.22
N ALA A 29 -7.45 -2.06 8.49
CA ALA A 29 -6.53 -3.12 8.87
C ALA A 29 -7.09 -4.51 8.55
N ASP A 30 -8.35 -4.81 8.89
CA ASP A 30 -8.90 -6.16 8.80
C ASP A 30 -9.39 -6.50 7.40
N THR A 31 -10.09 -5.56 6.75
CA THR A 31 -10.75 -5.83 5.47
C THR A 31 -9.87 -5.45 4.29
N LEU A 32 -9.27 -4.25 4.32
CA LEU A 32 -8.50 -3.77 3.17
C LEU A 32 -7.05 -4.28 3.16
N ILE A 33 -6.50 -4.73 4.28
CA ILE A 33 -5.11 -5.17 4.36
C ILE A 33 -5.01 -6.65 4.72
N ARG A 34 -5.44 -7.04 5.92
CA ARG A 34 -5.22 -8.40 6.44
C ARG A 34 -5.82 -9.48 5.57
N LEU A 35 -7.04 -9.31 5.12
CA LEU A 35 -7.76 -10.34 4.36
C LEU A 35 -7.04 -10.73 3.04
N PRO A 36 -6.69 -9.80 2.13
CA PRO A 36 -5.96 -10.15 0.93
C PRO A 36 -4.52 -10.61 1.20
N GLU A 37 -3.85 -10.09 2.23
CA GLU A 37 -2.50 -10.54 2.60
C GLU A 37 -2.51 -12.00 3.08
N LEU A 38 -3.49 -12.41 3.88
CA LEU A 38 -3.65 -13.80 4.28
C LEU A 38 -3.96 -14.71 3.09
N ALA A 39 -4.82 -14.25 2.18
CA ALA A 39 -5.17 -15.01 0.98
C ALA A 39 -3.95 -15.30 0.11
N LEU A 40 -3.04 -14.35 -0.01
CA LEU A 40 -1.83 -14.44 -0.83
C LEU A 40 -0.57 -14.75 0.00
N SER A 41 -0.72 -15.29 1.19
CA SER A 41 0.40 -15.72 2.02
C SER A 41 1.32 -16.67 1.24
N GLY A 42 2.58 -16.28 1.08
CA GLY A 42 3.59 -17.01 0.30
C GLY A 42 3.66 -16.68 -1.20
N LEU A 43 2.64 -16.02 -1.79
CA LEU A 43 2.68 -15.54 -3.17
C LEU A 43 2.95 -14.03 -3.27
N GLY A 44 2.70 -13.32 -2.16
CA GLY A 44 2.80 -11.86 -2.08
C GLY A 44 1.59 -11.16 -2.70
N PHE A 45 1.14 -10.10 -2.03
CA PHE A 45 0.11 -9.19 -2.53
C PHE A 45 0.76 -7.84 -2.85
N THR A 46 1.34 -7.74 -4.05
CA THR A 46 1.99 -6.52 -4.56
C THR A 46 1.77 -6.41 -6.07
N PHE A 47 1.40 -5.22 -6.53
CA PHE A 47 1.24 -4.88 -7.94
C PHE A 47 1.18 -3.35 -8.12
N ASP A 48 1.64 -2.86 -9.24
CA ASP A 48 1.43 -1.49 -9.68
C ASP A 48 0.09 -1.34 -10.41
N THR A 49 -0.30 -2.38 -11.12
CA THR A 49 -1.63 -2.49 -11.75
C THR A 49 -2.19 -3.89 -11.57
N PRO A 50 -3.53 -4.08 -11.47
CA PRO A 50 -4.14 -5.40 -11.30
C PRO A 50 -3.80 -6.42 -12.41
N ARG A 51 -3.29 -5.97 -13.56
CA ARG A 51 -2.81 -6.85 -14.64
C ARG A 51 -1.61 -7.71 -14.27
N GLU A 52 -0.85 -7.31 -13.25
CA GLU A 52 0.34 -8.03 -12.80
C GLU A 52 0.01 -9.23 -11.92
N LEU A 53 -1.24 -9.32 -11.44
CA LEU A 53 -1.70 -10.45 -10.66
C LEU A 53 -1.84 -11.69 -11.55
N THR A 54 -1.26 -12.79 -11.10
CA THR A 54 -1.41 -14.09 -11.76
C THR A 54 -2.80 -14.66 -11.57
N SER A 55 -3.24 -15.56 -12.45
CA SER A 55 -4.54 -16.24 -12.32
C SER A 55 -4.65 -17.02 -11.01
N GLN A 56 -3.55 -17.57 -10.49
CA GLN A 56 -3.53 -18.21 -9.18
C GLN A 56 -3.78 -17.21 -8.04
N GLN A 57 -3.15 -16.03 -8.07
CA GLN A 57 -3.39 -14.97 -7.07
C GLN A 57 -4.83 -14.49 -7.13
N LEU A 58 -5.36 -14.25 -8.33
CA LEU A 58 -6.74 -13.84 -8.55
C LEU A 58 -7.74 -14.88 -8.02
N TYR A 59 -7.48 -16.17 -8.24
CA TYR A 59 -8.32 -17.23 -7.69
C TYR A 59 -8.32 -17.24 -6.14
N LEU A 60 -7.18 -17.04 -5.50
CA LEU A 60 -7.11 -16.98 -4.03
C LEU A 60 -7.81 -15.73 -3.48
N LEU A 61 -7.69 -14.59 -4.17
CA LEU A 61 -8.44 -13.37 -3.83
C LEU A 61 -9.94 -13.56 -4.00
N PHE A 62 -10.39 -14.26 -5.06
CA PHE A 62 -11.79 -14.65 -5.19
C PHE A 62 -12.29 -15.40 -3.97
N LEU A 63 -11.56 -16.40 -3.49
CA LEU A 63 -11.93 -17.16 -2.29
C LEU A 63 -12.03 -16.28 -1.05
N ALA A 64 -11.10 -15.31 -0.90
CA ALA A 64 -11.08 -14.40 0.24
C ALA A 64 -12.22 -13.38 0.23
N TRP A 65 -12.59 -12.89 -0.94
CA TRP A 65 -13.59 -11.84 -1.11
C TRP A 65 -15.01 -12.39 -1.34
N SER A 66 -15.15 -13.71 -1.54
CA SER A 66 -16.45 -14.32 -1.70
C SER A 66 -17.19 -14.41 -0.37
N ALA A 67 -18.47 -14.07 -0.37
CA ALA A 67 -19.33 -14.30 0.78
C ALA A 67 -19.45 -15.81 1.06
N PRO A 68 -19.55 -16.23 2.33
CA PRO A 68 -19.73 -17.64 2.69
C PRO A 68 -20.87 -18.33 1.94
N GLU A 69 -22.00 -17.63 1.75
CA GLU A 69 -23.17 -18.14 1.03
C GLU A 69 -22.87 -18.42 -0.44
N THR A 70 -22.00 -17.59 -1.07
CA THR A 70 -21.55 -17.80 -2.45
C THR A 70 -20.68 -19.05 -2.55
N LEU A 71 -19.77 -19.25 -1.59
CA LEU A 71 -18.94 -20.46 -1.54
C LEU A 71 -19.79 -21.69 -1.28
N ASP A 72 -20.70 -21.65 -0.32
CA ASP A 72 -21.59 -22.76 0.04
C ASP A 72 -22.48 -23.18 -1.14
N ALA A 73 -22.96 -22.23 -1.94
CA ALA A 73 -23.75 -22.51 -3.13
C ALA A 73 -22.97 -23.28 -4.21
N CYS A 74 -21.65 -23.24 -4.19
CA CYS A 74 -20.78 -23.97 -5.10
C CYS A 74 -20.43 -25.39 -4.61
N TYR A 75 -20.89 -25.80 -3.42
CA TYR A 75 -20.59 -27.12 -2.86
C TYR A 75 -21.38 -28.20 -3.57
N ASN A 76 -20.68 -29.20 -4.10
CA ASN A 76 -21.27 -30.41 -4.70
C ASN A 76 -21.13 -31.58 -3.72
N ALA A 77 -22.23 -31.95 -3.09
CA ALA A 77 -22.26 -33.04 -2.11
C ALA A 77 -21.92 -34.42 -2.70
N ALA A 78 -22.16 -34.64 -4.01
CA ALA A 78 -21.83 -35.90 -4.66
C ALA A 78 -20.34 -36.17 -4.75
N ASP A 79 -19.55 -35.13 -5.00
CA ASP A 79 -18.09 -35.22 -5.11
C ASP A 79 -17.39 -34.74 -3.84
N SER A 80 -18.12 -34.24 -2.84
CA SER A 80 -17.58 -33.58 -1.65
C SER A 80 -16.56 -32.48 -2.01
N SER A 81 -16.88 -31.68 -3.00
CA SER A 81 -15.99 -30.65 -3.55
C SER A 81 -16.75 -29.36 -3.86
N TYR A 82 -16.02 -28.29 -4.01
CA TYR A 82 -16.51 -27.01 -4.50
C TYR A 82 -16.18 -26.87 -5.98
N ILE A 83 -17.11 -26.37 -6.77
CA ILE A 83 -16.96 -26.17 -8.21
C ILE A 83 -17.13 -24.69 -8.53
N PHE A 84 -16.04 -24.05 -8.94
CA PHE A 84 -16.00 -22.61 -9.23
C PHE A 84 -15.82 -22.37 -10.73
N PRO A 85 -16.90 -21.98 -11.46
CA PRO A 85 -16.79 -21.60 -12.88
C PRO A 85 -16.10 -20.22 -13.01
N ALA A 86 -15.48 -19.98 -14.17
CA ALA A 86 -14.74 -18.74 -14.45
C ALA A 86 -15.60 -17.48 -14.26
N ASP A 87 -16.85 -17.53 -14.74
CA ASP A 87 -17.76 -16.38 -14.67
C ASP A 87 -18.03 -15.94 -13.22
N LEU A 88 -18.19 -16.88 -12.30
CA LEU A 88 -18.39 -16.56 -10.88
C LEU A 88 -17.13 -15.91 -10.27
N ILE A 89 -15.95 -16.44 -10.62
CA ILE A 89 -14.68 -15.88 -10.18
C ILE A 89 -14.55 -14.44 -10.68
N CYS A 90 -14.76 -14.21 -11.97
CA CYS A 90 -14.69 -12.87 -12.57
C CYS A 90 -15.71 -11.91 -11.95
N GLN A 91 -16.97 -12.32 -11.77
CA GLN A 91 -17.99 -11.47 -11.14
C GLN A 91 -17.61 -10.99 -9.73
N THR A 92 -16.94 -11.83 -8.95
CA THR A 92 -16.43 -11.43 -7.64
C THR A 92 -15.26 -10.48 -7.77
N LEU A 93 -14.28 -10.80 -8.63
CA LEU A 93 -13.09 -9.98 -8.83
C LEU A 93 -13.41 -8.59 -9.38
N ASP A 94 -14.39 -8.45 -10.28
CA ASP A 94 -14.83 -7.18 -10.87
C ASP A 94 -15.32 -6.15 -9.84
N ARG A 95 -15.66 -6.60 -8.64
CA ARG A 95 -16.06 -5.72 -7.53
C ARG A 95 -14.85 -5.03 -6.92
N TYR A 96 -13.67 -5.68 -6.93
CA TYR A 96 -12.47 -5.27 -6.17
C TYR A 96 -11.28 -4.89 -7.04
N LEU A 97 -11.29 -5.28 -8.31
CA LEU A 97 -10.20 -5.04 -9.26
C LEU A 97 -10.74 -4.56 -10.61
N GLU A 98 -9.94 -3.76 -11.31
CA GLU A 98 -10.26 -3.33 -12.67
C GLU A 98 -9.06 -3.57 -13.60
N GLY A 99 -9.32 -4.10 -14.78
CA GLY A 99 -8.29 -4.29 -15.81
C GLY A 99 -7.31 -5.44 -15.55
N TYR A 100 -7.63 -6.36 -14.65
CA TYR A 100 -6.88 -7.61 -14.47
C TYR A 100 -7.06 -8.55 -15.69
N SER A 101 -6.24 -9.59 -15.78
CA SER A 101 -6.38 -10.66 -16.77
C SER A 101 -6.46 -12.00 -16.04
N PHE A 102 -7.52 -12.77 -16.28
CA PHE A 102 -7.76 -14.04 -15.61
C PHE A 102 -7.92 -15.17 -16.64
N ASP A 103 -7.07 -16.18 -16.55
CA ASP A 103 -7.19 -17.43 -17.29
C ASP A 103 -7.37 -18.59 -16.31
N ILE A 104 -8.60 -19.13 -16.27
CA ILE A 104 -8.95 -20.21 -15.36
C ILE A 104 -8.08 -21.46 -15.57
N SER A 105 -7.56 -21.67 -16.78
CA SER A 105 -6.73 -22.83 -17.10
C SER A 105 -5.37 -22.80 -16.39
N GLU A 106 -4.94 -21.63 -15.95
CA GLU A 106 -3.71 -21.45 -15.15
C GLU A 106 -3.93 -21.68 -13.64
N CYS A 107 -5.18 -21.83 -13.22
CA CYS A 107 -5.48 -22.05 -11.82
C CYS A 107 -5.11 -23.48 -11.38
N PRO A 108 -4.57 -23.64 -10.16
CA PRO A 108 -4.45 -24.95 -9.54
C PRO A 108 -5.82 -25.65 -9.48
N LEU A 109 -5.83 -26.95 -9.71
CA LEU A 109 -7.07 -27.78 -9.66
C LEU A 109 -8.10 -27.43 -10.75
N TYR A 110 -7.72 -26.78 -11.84
CA TYR A 110 -8.57 -26.59 -13.00
C TYR A 110 -8.92 -27.94 -13.65
N ASP A 111 -10.21 -28.17 -13.88
CA ASP A 111 -10.74 -29.33 -14.59
C ASP A 111 -11.22 -28.87 -16.00
N PRO A 112 -10.51 -29.25 -17.06
CA PRO A 112 -10.86 -28.85 -18.42
C PRO A 112 -12.16 -29.50 -18.94
N GLU A 113 -12.58 -30.64 -18.37
CA GLU A 113 -13.84 -31.30 -18.78
C GLU A 113 -15.04 -30.55 -18.22
N ARG A 114 -14.91 -29.94 -17.06
CA ARG A 114 -15.96 -29.15 -16.41
C ARG A 114 -15.84 -27.64 -16.65
N GLY A 115 -14.68 -27.18 -17.16
CA GLY A 115 -14.41 -25.76 -17.36
C GLY A 115 -14.39 -24.96 -16.06
N ALA A 116 -13.99 -25.58 -14.95
CA ALA A 116 -14.11 -25.02 -13.60
C ALA A 116 -12.90 -25.39 -12.74
N VAL A 117 -12.66 -24.64 -11.69
CA VAL A 117 -11.74 -25.06 -10.61
C VAL A 117 -12.50 -25.93 -9.63
N ILE A 118 -11.95 -27.11 -9.32
CA ILE A 118 -12.56 -28.09 -8.41
C ILE A 118 -11.66 -28.28 -7.21
N THR A 119 -12.14 -27.93 -6.02
CA THR A 119 -11.35 -28.05 -4.78
C THR A 119 -12.14 -28.76 -3.69
N PRO A 120 -11.49 -29.61 -2.87
CA PRO A 120 -12.16 -30.24 -1.75
C PRO A 120 -12.46 -29.27 -0.60
N MET A 121 -11.84 -28.09 -0.62
CA MET A 121 -11.99 -27.08 0.42
C MET A 121 -12.22 -25.70 -0.19
N ALA A 122 -13.12 -24.90 0.39
CA ALA A 122 -13.28 -23.50 0.09
C ALA A 122 -13.32 -22.67 1.38
N GLY A 123 -12.72 -21.49 1.33
CA GLY A 123 -12.68 -20.54 2.45
C GLY A 123 -11.54 -20.82 3.44
N ALA A 124 -11.57 -20.17 4.57
CA ALA A 124 -10.64 -20.23 5.70
C ALA A 124 -9.15 -20.20 5.32
N PHE A 125 -8.64 -19.00 5.09
CA PHE A 125 -7.20 -18.78 5.06
C PHE A 125 -6.65 -18.92 6.48
N GLY A 126 -5.80 -19.92 6.71
CA GLY A 126 -5.13 -20.10 7.99
C GLY A 126 -3.96 -19.14 8.09
N GLY A 127 -3.75 -18.62 9.28
CA GLY A 127 -2.63 -17.72 9.58
C GLY A 127 -3.11 -16.52 10.39
N ASN A 128 -2.15 -15.76 10.87
CA ASN A 128 -2.37 -14.48 11.53
C ASN A 128 -1.38 -13.51 10.92
N ALA A 129 -1.86 -12.55 10.14
CA ALA A 129 -1.06 -11.43 9.70
C ALA A 129 -1.26 -10.29 10.71
N GLU A 130 -0.20 -9.94 11.43
CA GLU A 130 -0.22 -8.75 12.26
C GLU A 130 -0.15 -7.53 11.36
N VAL A 131 -1.15 -6.65 11.46
CA VAL A 131 -1.25 -5.42 10.67
C VAL A 131 -1.20 -4.24 11.62
N GLN A 132 -0.16 -3.43 11.52
CA GLN A 132 -0.06 -2.14 12.18
C GLN A 132 -0.27 -1.04 11.12
N LEU A 133 -1.43 -0.37 11.18
CA LEU A 133 -1.71 0.77 10.30
C LEU A 133 -0.86 1.97 10.77
N GLU A 134 0.00 2.48 9.89
CA GLU A 134 0.89 3.60 10.20
C GLU A 134 0.33 4.93 9.70
N SER A 135 -0.31 4.93 8.54
CA SER A 135 -0.95 6.14 8.01
C SER A 135 -2.17 5.83 7.16
N LYS A 136 -3.08 6.80 7.12
CA LYS A 136 -4.28 6.78 6.30
C LYS A 136 -4.51 8.18 5.76
N THR A 137 -4.43 8.35 4.45
CA THR A 137 -4.65 9.63 3.77
C THR A 137 -5.75 9.52 2.72
N PHE A 138 -6.41 10.63 2.44
CA PHE A 138 -7.55 10.69 1.52
C PHE A 138 -7.29 11.69 0.41
N ASP A 139 -7.63 11.30 -0.83
CA ASP A 139 -7.66 12.18 -1.99
C ASP A 139 -8.94 11.87 -2.79
N GLY A 140 -9.96 12.70 -2.62
CA GLY A 140 -11.30 12.44 -3.16
C GLY A 140 -11.87 11.14 -2.62
N ASN A 141 -12.17 10.19 -3.51
CA ASN A 141 -12.63 8.83 -3.15
C ASN A 141 -11.50 7.82 -3.04
N THR A 142 -10.26 8.25 -3.08
CA THR A 142 -9.11 7.35 -2.94
C THR A 142 -8.55 7.43 -1.54
N VAL A 143 -8.28 6.29 -0.97
CA VAL A 143 -7.60 6.13 0.32
C VAL A 143 -6.24 5.50 0.05
N VAL A 144 -5.21 6.10 0.61
CA VAL A 144 -3.87 5.53 0.63
C VAL A 144 -3.56 5.12 2.06
N LEU A 145 -3.31 3.83 2.24
CA LEU A 145 -3.00 3.21 3.53
C LEU A 145 -1.52 2.79 3.53
N THR A 146 -0.79 3.12 4.58
CA THR A 146 0.53 2.54 4.83
C THR A 146 0.46 1.66 6.06
N ALA A 147 0.95 0.44 5.95
CA ALA A 147 0.94 -0.51 7.05
C ALA A 147 2.26 -1.29 7.15
N LEU A 148 2.60 -1.64 8.39
CA LEU A 148 3.65 -2.58 8.73
C LEU A 148 3.02 -3.95 8.97
N LEU A 149 3.48 -4.96 8.23
CA LEU A 149 3.03 -6.35 8.32
C LEU A 149 4.07 -7.17 9.08
N ASP A 150 3.60 -7.95 10.06
CA ASP A 150 4.43 -8.87 10.86
C ASP A 150 5.72 -8.19 11.39
N GLY A 151 5.62 -6.91 11.74
CA GLY A 151 6.72 -6.11 12.26
C GLY A 151 7.90 -5.88 11.29
N SER A 152 7.80 -6.27 10.02
CA SER A 152 8.96 -6.27 9.11
C SER A 152 8.70 -5.78 7.70
N VAL A 153 7.52 -5.96 7.15
CA VAL A 153 7.21 -5.61 5.75
C VAL A 153 6.28 -4.41 5.70
N ARG A 154 6.75 -3.30 5.14
CA ARG A 154 5.93 -2.12 4.90
C ARG A 154 5.32 -2.15 3.52
N LYS A 155 4.03 -1.86 3.44
CA LYS A 155 3.31 -1.75 2.17
C LYS A 155 2.40 -0.53 2.15
N THR A 156 2.20 -0.01 0.95
CA THR A 156 1.20 1.02 0.66
C THR A 156 0.10 0.43 -0.19
N TYR A 157 -1.15 0.65 0.20
CA TYR A 157 -2.36 0.20 -0.49
C TYR A 157 -3.12 1.41 -0.99
N THR A 158 -3.30 1.50 -2.30
CA THR A 158 -4.13 2.54 -2.92
C THR A 158 -5.46 1.94 -3.28
N VAL A 159 -6.53 2.43 -2.66
CA VAL A 159 -7.89 1.89 -2.78
C VAL A 159 -8.85 3.02 -3.14
N THR A 160 -9.61 2.87 -4.21
CA THR A 160 -10.63 3.84 -4.62
C THR A 160 -12.02 3.31 -4.27
N PHE A 161 -12.81 4.13 -3.59
CA PHE A 161 -14.20 3.84 -3.28
C PHE A 161 -15.09 4.25 -4.46
N CYS A 162 -16.00 3.39 -4.82
CA CYS A 162 -16.93 3.57 -5.94
C CYS A 162 -18.32 3.05 -5.57
N ASP A 163 -19.31 3.32 -6.42
CA ASP A 163 -20.66 2.80 -6.25
C ASP A 163 -20.62 1.27 -6.18
N GLY A 164 -20.99 0.73 -5.04
CA GLY A 164 -21.01 -0.71 -4.78
C GLY A 164 -19.80 -1.28 -4.05
N GLY A 165 -18.84 -0.45 -3.58
CA GLY A 165 -17.74 -0.96 -2.77
C GLY A 165 -16.43 -0.18 -2.94
N TYR A 166 -15.33 -0.92 -3.06
CA TYR A 166 -13.99 -0.37 -3.23
C TYR A 166 -13.17 -1.21 -4.22
N ARG A 167 -12.17 -0.59 -4.85
CA ARG A 167 -11.25 -1.26 -5.78
C ARG A 167 -9.81 -0.92 -5.46
N TYR A 168 -8.96 -1.94 -5.47
CA TYR A 168 -7.51 -1.74 -5.36
C TYR A 168 -6.96 -1.20 -6.69
N GLN A 169 -6.20 -0.13 -6.59
CA GLN A 169 -5.47 0.45 -7.71
C GLN A 169 -4.04 -0.07 -7.76
N SER A 170 -3.38 -0.12 -6.60
CA SER A 170 -2.02 -0.65 -6.46
C SER A 170 -1.76 -1.12 -5.04
N VAL A 171 -0.83 -2.06 -4.89
CA VAL A 171 -0.26 -2.48 -3.62
C VAL A 171 1.25 -2.54 -3.79
N ARG A 172 1.98 -1.67 -3.11
CA ARG A 172 3.43 -1.55 -3.26
C ARG A 172 4.13 -1.90 -1.96
N GLN A 173 5.11 -2.75 -2.05
CA GLN A 173 6.01 -2.95 -0.93
C GLN A 173 6.99 -1.78 -0.91
N LEU A 174 7.01 -1.07 0.21
CA LEU A 174 8.03 -0.08 0.47
C LEU A 174 9.31 -0.84 0.80
N SER A 175 10.35 -0.62 0.02
CA SER A 175 11.68 -1.12 0.39
C SER A 175 11.97 -0.60 1.79
N GLN A 176 12.34 -1.50 2.72
CA GLN A 176 12.99 -1.03 3.93
C GLN A 176 14.21 -0.24 3.45
N PRO A 177 14.35 1.03 3.82
CA PRO A 177 15.57 1.73 3.49
C PRO A 177 16.70 0.91 4.11
N GLU A 178 17.65 0.46 3.28
CA GLU A 178 18.87 -0.11 3.81
C GLU A 178 19.40 0.87 4.87
N LEU A 179 19.68 0.38 6.07
CA LEU A 179 20.32 1.15 7.11
C LEU A 179 21.65 1.68 6.53
N ARG A 180 21.60 2.88 5.96
CA ARG A 180 22.74 3.56 5.36
C ARG A 180 23.21 4.67 6.28
N PRO A 181 24.39 5.25 6.03
CA PRO A 181 25.11 6.13 6.95
C PRO A 181 24.42 7.45 7.33
N ASN A 182 23.12 7.55 7.17
CA ASN A 182 22.31 8.71 7.51
C ASN A 182 21.54 8.52 8.83
N VAL A 183 22.09 7.68 9.73
CA VAL A 183 21.62 7.55 11.11
C VAL A 183 22.17 8.70 11.91
N GLY A 184 21.32 9.38 12.65
CA GLY A 184 21.71 10.48 13.51
C GLY A 184 20.78 10.62 14.70
N THR A 185 21.14 11.50 15.61
CA THR A 185 20.32 11.86 16.75
C THR A 185 19.41 13.01 16.35
N LEU A 186 18.11 12.75 16.34
CA LEU A 186 17.08 13.74 16.12
C LEU A 186 16.67 14.31 17.48
N LEU A 187 16.77 15.62 17.64
CA LEU A 187 16.28 16.34 18.80
C LEU A 187 14.89 16.89 18.47
N LEU A 188 13.85 16.40 19.16
CA LEU A 188 12.49 16.90 19.01
C LEU A 188 11.95 17.34 20.35
N TYR A 189 11.61 18.62 20.50
CA TYR A 189 11.06 19.21 21.72
C TYR A 189 11.91 18.87 22.96
N GLY A 190 13.23 18.90 22.83
CA GLY A 190 14.17 18.59 23.90
C GLY A 190 14.30 17.11 24.24
N LYS A 191 13.82 16.21 23.40
CA LYS A 191 14.01 14.75 23.51
C LYS A 191 14.88 14.26 22.38
N GLU A 192 15.94 13.55 22.73
CA GLU A 192 16.80 12.87 21.78
C GLU A 192 16.19 11.53 21.35
N GLN A 193 16.18 11.29 20.05
CA GLN A 193 15.72 10.05 19.44
C GLN A 193 16.68 9.68 18.31
N GLU A 194 17.08 8.43 18.25
CA GLU A 194 17.88 7.96 17.12
C GLU A 194 16.96 7.75 15.91
N ALA A 195 17.31 8.39 14.81
CA ALA A 195 16.55 8.37 13.58
C ALA A 195 17.44 8.19 12.35
N PHE A 196 16.89 7.71 11.26
CA PHE A 196 17.57 7.71 9.97
C PHE A 196 16.64 8.24 8.87
N ALA A 197 17.26 8.91 7.90
CA ALA A 197 16.56 9.40 6.73
C ALA A 197 16.86 8.53 5.50
N ALA A 198 15.84 8.30 4.68
CA ALA A 198 15.97 7.63 3.39
C ALA A 198 15.19 8.42 2.34
N VAL A 199 15.64 8.36 1.09
CA VAL A 199 14.97 9.03 -0.02
C VAL A 199 14.49 8.03 -1.05
N THR A 200 13.35 8.37 -1.65
CA THR A 200 12.85 7.76 -2.88
C THR A 200 13.13 8.71 -4.05
N GLU A 201 12.57 8.45 -5.22
CA GLU A 201 12.67 9.39 -6.36
C GLU A 201 11.84 10.67 -6.14
N GLU A 202 10.86 10.67 -5.25
CA GLU A 202 9.90 11.76 -5.09
C GLU A 202 9.89 12.40 -3.70
N GLU A 203 10.38 11.68 -2.67
CA GLU A 203 10.23 12.10 -1.28
C GLU A 203 11.39 11.69 -0.38
N ILE A 204 11.52 12.39 0.75
CA ILE A 204 12.36 12.01 1.87
C ILE A 204 11.48 11.45 2.98
N CYS A 205 11.91 10.32 3.56
CA CYS A 205 11.25 9.62 4.65
C CYS A 205 12.17 9.59 5.86
N LEU A 206 11.64 9.89 7.02
CA LEU A 206 12.33 9.80 8.30
C LEU A 206 11.78 8.64 9.10
N TRP A 207 12.67 7.85 9.67
CA TRP A 207 12.35 6.61 10.38
C TRP A 207 12.98 6.61 11.77
N ASP A 208 12.24 6.06 12.75
CA ASP A 208 12.81 5.77 14.09
C ASP A 208 13.68 4.51 14.01
N SER A 209 14.95 4.62 14.39
CA SER A 209 15.86 3.47 14.39
C SER A 209 15.66 2.56 15.62
N ALA A 210 15.15 3.08 16.73
CA ALA A 210 15.00 2.33 17.97
C ALA A 210 13.82 1.36 17.95
N SER A 211 12.73 1.69 17.24
CA SER A 211 11.50 0.89 17.18
C SER A 211 11.44 -0.09 15.99
N GLY A 212 12.60 -0.41 15.39
CA GLY A 212 12.65 -1.31 14.23
C GLY A 212 12.17 -0.64 12.93
N GLY A 213 12.16 0.68 12.90
CA GLY A 213 11.90 1.45 11.69
C GLY A 213 10.44 1.92 11.54
N GLN A 214 9.85 2.50 12.57
CA GLN A 214 8.59 3.23 12.43
C GLN A 214 8.80 4.49 11.59
N LEU A 215 7.92 4.76 10.62
CA LEU A 215 7.92 6.02 9.88
C LEU A 215 7.52 7.16 10.83
N LEU A 216 8.41 8.13 11.00
CA LEU A 216 8.17 9.31 11.81
C LEU A 216 7.54 10.44 10.99
N ALA A 217 8.06 10.66 9.79
CA ALA A 217 7.58 11.70 8.87
C ALA A 217 8.01 11.42 7.44
N ALA A 218 7.31 12.01 6.47
CA ALA A 218 7.71 12.02 5.07
C ALA A 218 7.36 13.39 4.44
N ALA A 219 8.18 13.80 3.46
CA ALA A 219 7.89 15.01 2.69
C ALA A 219 8.29 14.82 1.23
N ARG A 220 7.43 15.24 0.30
CA ARG A 220 7.79 15.30 -1.11
C ARG A 220 8.86 16.36 -1.36
N PHE A 221 9.72 16.11 -2.33
CA PHE A 221 10.67 17.13 -2.75
C PHE A 221 9.92 18.34 -3.33
N PRO A 222 10.34 19.57 -2.99
CA PRO A 222 9.72 20.78 -3.52
C PRO A 222 10.01 21.01 -5.01
N ILE A 223 10.99 20.28 -5.54
CA ILE A 223 11.43 20.26 -6.93
C ILE A 223 11.60 18.84 -7.42
N THR A 224 11.56 18.63 -8.73
CA THR A 224 11.91 17.33 -9.31
C THR A 224 13.42 17.10 -9.22
N LEU A 225 13.83 15.98 -8.61
CA LEU A 225 15.20 15.55 -8.45
C LEU A 225 15.42 14.18 -9.12
N PRO A 226 15.63 14.11 -10.44
CA PRO A 226 15.81 12.84 -11.13
C PRO A 226 17.03 12.09 -10.59
N GLY A 227 16.84 10.82 -10.21
CA GLY A 227 17.90 10.02 -9.59
C GLY A 227 18.23 10.43 -8.15
N ALA A 228 17.30 11.03 -7.42
CA ALA A 228 17.50 11.48 -6.04
C ALA A 228 18.06 10.39 -5.14
N LYS A 229 17.54 9.16 -5.27
CA LYS A 229 17.98 8.01 -4.48
C LYS A 229 19.49 7.74 -4.63
N ASP A 230 20.01 7.83 -5.85
CA ASP A 230 21.43 7.57 -6.14
C ASP A 230 22.29 8.82 -5.90
N ALA A 231 21.70 10.00 -5.97
CA ALA A 231 22.38 11.28 -5.77
C ALA A 231 22.57 11.66 -4.29
N LEU A 232 21.82 11.06 -3.36
CA LEU A 232 21.92 11.37 -1.94
C LEU A 232 23.32 11.09 -1.41
N LYS A 233 23.98 12.11 -0.83
CA LYS A 233 25.30 12.01 -0.20
C LYS A 233 25.22 11.82 1.29
N ARG A 234 24.39 12.59 1.95
CA ARG A 234 24.19 12.52 3.39
C ARG A 234 22.88 13.17 3.81
N CYS A 235 22.40 12.76 4.97
CA CYS A 235 21.40 13.46 5.75
C CYS A 235 21.99 13.78 7.12
N ASP A 236 21.71 14.98 7.62
CA ASP A 236 22.12 15.44 8.95
C ASP A 236 20.89 15.94 9.71
N PHE A 237 20.95 15.78 11.04
CA PHE A 237 19.98 16.33 11.97
C PHE A 237 20.71 17.37 12.82
N THR A 238 20.43 18.63 12.61
CA THR A 238 21.13 19.72 13.30
C THR A 238 20.15 20.82 13.62
N ASP A 239 20.17 21.29 14.85
CA ASP A 239 19.41 22.48 15.27
C ASP A 239 20.07 23.73 14.64
N LEU A 240 19.52 24.18 13.50
CA LEU A 240 20.09 25.24 12.69
C LEU A 240 19.64 26.64 13.13
N ASP A 241 18.50 26.75 13.78
CA ASP A 241 17.91 28.00 14.24
C ASP A 241 17.95 28.18 15.77
N GLU A 242 18.55 27.19 16.48
CA GLU A 242 18.74 27.17 17.93
C GLU A 242 17.41 27.20 18.72
N ASP A 243 16.34 26.60 18.14
CA ASP A 243 15.01 26.53 18.77
C ASP A 243 14.84 25.31 19.70
N GLY A 244 15.82 24.40 19.73
CA GLY A 244 15.85 23.18 20.52
C GLY A 244 15.23 21.99 19.80
N SER A 245 15.02 22.09 18.49
CA SER A 245 14.59 20.99 17.61
C SER A 245 15.60 20.88 16.47
N SER A 246 15.83 19.66 15.96
CA SER A 246 16.73 19.48 14.81
C SER A 246 15.99 19.69 13.50
N GLU A 247 16.64 20.37 12.56
CA GLU A 247 16.27 20.33 11.16
C GLU A 247 16.85 19.11 10.47
N LEU A 248 16.10 18.58 9.49
CA LEU A 248 16.60 17.56 8.57
C LEU A 248 17.22 18.24 7.35
N THR A 249 18.52 18.04 7.13
CA THR A 249 19.22 18.47 5.93
C THR A 249 19.57 17.28 5.08
N ALA A 250 19.24 17.30 3.78
CA ALA A 250 19.66 16.31 2.80
C ALA A 250 20.49 16.93 1.68
N GLU A 251 21.70 16.40 1.46
CA GLU A 251 22.61 16.85 0.41
C GLU A 251 22.64 15.83 -0.74
N PHE A 252 22.43 16.33 -1.95
CA PHE A 252 22.46 15.56 -3.19
C PHE A 252 23.61 16.02 -4.07
N SER A 253 24.25 15.09 -4.76
CA SER A 253 25.26 15.38 -5.78
C SER A 253 24.99 14.53 -7.01
N PHE A 254 24.65 15.19 -8.11
CA PHE A 254 24.28 14.57 -9.36
C PHE A 254 25.48 14.30 -10.27
N ALA A 255 25.30 13.41 -11.25
CA ALA A 255 26.35 13.01 -12.18
C ALA A 255 26.92 14.16 -13.05
N ASP A 256 26.14 15.22 -13.27
CA ASP A 256 26.56 16.44 -13.97
C ASP A 256 27.39 17.39 -13.10
N GLY A 257 27.66 17.02 -11.85
CA GLY A 257 28.42 17.81 -10.89
C GLY A 257 27.57 18.86 -10.13
N SER A 258 26.27 18.94 -10.40
CA SER A 258 25.39 19.81 -9.63
C SER A 258 25.17 19.27 -8.22
N THR A 259 24.96 20.18 -7.27
CA THR A 259 24.65 19.86 -5.88
C THR A 259 23.40 20.58 -5.43
N VAL A 260 22.62 19.91 -4.59
CA VAL A 260 21.39 20.43 -3.99
C VAL A 260 21.44 20.13 -2.49
N SER A 261 21.08 21.11 -1.68
CA SER A 261 20.87 20.92 -0.24
C SER A 261 19.46 21.36 0.10
N LEU A 262 18.64 20.43 0.60
CA LEU A 262 17.27 20.70 1.02
C LEU A 262 17.17 20.58 2.54
N VAL A 263 16.40 21.47 3.13
CA VAL A 263 16.21 21.56 4.59
C VAL A 263 14.73 21.48 4.91
N TRP A 264 14.37 20.71 5.93
CA TRP A 264 13.01 20.62 6.46
C TRP A 264 12.99 20.83 7.97
N PHE A 265 12.02 21.55 8.43
CA PHE A 265 11.65 21.64 9.83
C PHE A 265 10.72 20.52 10.23
N PHE A 266 10.79 20.15 11.51
CA PHE A 266 9.79 19.29 12.13
C PHE A 266 8.66 20.12 12.73
N THR A 267 7.44 19.74 12.42
CA THR A 267 6.24 20.31 13.03
C THR A 267 5.32 19.18 13.48
N ASP A 268 4.27 19.50 14.24
CA ASP A 268 3.26 18.52 14.66
C ASP A 268 2.57 17.83 13.46
N GLY A 269 2.64 18.40 12.27
CA GLY A 269 2.10 17.84 11.02
C GLY A 269 3.12 17.08 10.15
N GLY A 270 4.38 16.94 10.59
CA GLY A 270 5.45 16.26 9.86
C GLY A 270 6.57 17.19 9.40
N LEU A 271 7.19 16.86 8.25
CA LEU A 271 8.30 17.62 7.67
C LEU A 271 7.77 18.77 6.80
N VAL A 272 8.21 19.99 7.08
CA VAL A 272 7.89 21.20 6.29
C VAL A 272 9.16 21.73 5.65
N TYR A 273 9.15 21.84 4.33
CA TYR A 273 10.29 22.35 3.56
C TYR A 273 10.62 23.81 3.91
N ASN A 274 11.90 24.08 4.11
CA ASN A 274 12.44 25.42 4.33
C ASN A 274 13.22 25.89 3.11
N GLU A 275 12.64 26.86 2.38
CA GLU A 275 13.24 27.44 1.18
C GLU A 275 14.44 28.31 1.49
N GLU A 276 14.42 29.06 2.61
CA GLU A 276 15.47 30.03 2.96
C GLU A 276 16.81 29.36 3.31
N LEU A 277 16.76 28.20 3.98
CA LEU A 277 17.94 27.42 4.36
C LEU A 277 18.38 26.45 3.26
N SER A 278 17.54 26.19 2.26
CA SER A 278 17.83 25.27 1.17
C SER A 278 18.68 25.92 0.08
N ARG A 279 19.49 25.12 -0.62
CA ARG A 279 20.32 25.56 -1.75
C ARG A 279 19.96 24.75 -2.98
N LEU A 280 19.37 25.40 -3.96
CA LEU A 280 19.00 24.81 -5.25
C LEU A 280 20.12 24.94 -6.29
N PRO A 281 20.12 24.12 -7.37
CA PRO A 281 21.11 24.20 -8.43
C PRO A 281 21.11 25.61 -9.07
N GLY A 282 22.30 26.22 -9.22
CA GLY A 282 22.45 27.49 -9.93
C GLY A 282 22.32 28.76 -9.07
N GLY A 283 22.22 28.66 -7.75
CA GLY A 283 22.27 29.84 -6.86
C GLY A 283 21.06 30.79 -7.00
N ALA A 284 19.95 30.33 -7.51
CA ALA A 284 18.69 31.07 -7.50
C ALA A 284 18.04 30.94 -6.11
N SER A 285 18.40 31.87 -5.22
CA SER A 285 17.52 32.25 -4.11
C SER A 285 16.23 32.76 -4.74
N ALA A 286 15.10 32.15 -4.44
CA ALA A 286 13.80 32.61 -4.90
C ALA A 286 13.36 33.84 -4.07
N SER A 287 14.22 34.86 -4.02
CA SER A 287 13.87 36.18 -3.50
C SER A 287 13.63 37.12 -4.67
N GLY A 288 12.40 37.31 -5.04
CA GLY A 288 12.05 38.35 -5.95
C GLY A 288 10.74 38.16 -6.71
N THR A 289 9.66 38.47 -6.05
CA THR A 289 8.53 39.11 -6.74
C THR A 289 7.94 40.15 -5.81
N ASP A 290 8.15 41.37 -6.21
CA ASP A 290 7.39 42.56 -5.74
C ASP A 290 5.88 42.38 -5.92
#